data_96a88e271b27b26446a6e9b92d87d25c
#
_entry.id   96a88e271b27b26446a6e9b92d87d25c
#
_cell.length_a   1.000
_cell.length_b   1.000
_cell.length_c   1.000
_cell.angle_alpha   90.00
_cell.angle_beta   90.00
_cell.angle_gamma   90.00
#
_symmetry.space_group_name_H-M   'P 1'
#
loop_
_entity.id
_entity.type
_entity.pdbx_description
1 polymer ?
#
loop_
_entity_poly.entity_id
_entity_poly.type
_entity_poly.pdbx_seq_one_letter_code
_entity_poly.pdbx_strand_id
1 'polypeptide(L)'
;MTDKHQVRLRINGTEHALLVEARRTLADMLRHDLGYTGTTVGCEHGVCGACTVRLDGAPVRSCLVFGVQADGAEVRTVEGLAAGDDLSDLQQAFRDQHALQCGFCTPGFLMLAEAYFAERGLVPPAAPPGRPPPGADEEPTEAEIRELVASNLCRCTGYQGIVAAVLATARARRDASRRITGTAGDPGPPVTGTAGDRDRR
;
A
#
# COMPACT_ATOMS: atom_id res chain seq x y z
N MET A 1 -3.00 33.59 -22.40
CA MET A 1 -3.51 32.22 -22.75
C MET A 1 -2.69 31.26 -21.93
N THR A 2 -3.30 30.51 -21.02
CA THR A 2 -2.61 29.47 -20.25
C THR A 2 -2.32 28.32 -21.18
N ASP A 3 -1.05 27.92 -21.25
CA ASP A 3 -0.62 26.78 -22.06
C ASP A 3 -1.10 25.50 -21.38
N LYS A 4 -2.01 24.78 -22.03
CA LYS A 4 -2.60 23.54 -21.50
C LYS A 4 -2.10 22.37 -22.33
N HIS A 5 -1.66 21.33 -21.64
CA HIS A 5 -1.16 20.08 -22.20
C HIS A 5 -2.18 18.97 -22.01
N GLN A 6 -2.34 18.13 -23.01
CA GLN A 6 -3.14 16.92 -22.87
C GLN A 6 -2.36 15.92 -22.03
N VAL A 7 -2.99 15.40 -20.97
CA VAL A 7 -2.46 14.36 -20.08
C VAL A 7 -3.41 13.19 -20.10
N ARG A 8 -2.88 12.00 -20.28
CA ARG A 8 -3.59 10.73 -20.18
C ARG A 8 -2.90 9.89 -19.13
N LEU A 9 -3.65 9.41 -18.15
CA LEU A 9 -3.10 8.62 -17.06
C LEU A 9 -4.15 7.63 -16.57
N ARG A 10 -3.71 6.61 -15.85
CA ARG A 10 -4.61 5.67 -15.17
C ARG A 10 -4.60 5.94 -13.67
N ILE A 11 -5.78 6.12 -13.07
CA ILE A 11 -5.91 6.34 -11.63
C ILE A 11 -6.78 5.23 -11.05
N ASN A 12 -6.24 4.46 -10.11
CA ASN A 12 -6.92 3.32 -9.49
C ASN A 12 -7.53 2.35 -10.52
N GLY A 13 -6.85 2.15 -11.64
CA GLY A 13 -7.29 1.29 -12.74
C GLY A 13 -8.21 1.96 -13.77
N THR A 14 -8.68 3.18 -13.52
CA THR A 14 -9.56 3.94 -14.45
C THR A 14 -8.73 4.89 -15.30
N GLU A 15 -8.97 4.91 -16.62
CA GLU A 15 -8.31 5.83 -17.55
C GLU A 15 -8.96 7.22 -17.51
N HIS A 16 -8.11 8.23 -17.50
CA HIS A 16 -8.48 9.64 -17.54
C HIS A 16 -7.72 10.37 -18.64
N ALA A 17 -8.39 11.35 -19.29
CA ALA A 17 -7.79 12.24 -20.26
C ALA A 17 -8.29 13.66 -19.99
N LEU A 18 -7.36 14.61 -19.77
CA LEU A 18 -7.72 15.99 -19.44
C LEU A 18 -6.67 16.97 -19.97
N LEU A 19 -7.04 18.26 -19.98
CA LEU A 19 -6.15 19.36 -20.33
C LEU A 19 -5.65 20.03 -19.05
N VAL A 20 -4.34 19.99 -18.82
CA VAL A 20 -3.67 20.44 -17.59
C VAL A 20 -2.76 21.63 -17.88
N GLU A 21 -2.80 22.67 -17.05
CA GLU A 21 -1.80 23.74 -17.10
C GLU A 21 -0.42 23.19 -16.65
N ALA A 22 0.66 23.61 -17.33
CA ALA A 22 2.01 23.10 -17.04
C ALA A 22 2.43 23.23 -15.57
N ARG A 23 1.95 24.29 -14.87
CA ARG A 23 2.24 24.56 -13.45
C ARG A 23 1.36 23.79 -12.45
N ARG A 24 0.32 23.10 -12.92
CA ARG A 24 -0.61 22.37 -12.07
C ARG A 24 0.08 21.19 -11.41
N THR A 25 0.00 21.07 -10.07
CA THR A 25 0.55 19.92 -9.38
C THR A 25 -0.32 18.68 -9.58
N LEU A 26 0.28 17.49 -9.43
CA LEU A 26 -0.46 16.24 -9.44
C LEU A 26 -1.51 16.23 -8.31
N ALA A 27 -1.17 16.76 -7.13
CA ALA A 27 -2.12 16.88 -6.02
C ALA A 27 -3.35 17.70 -6.39
N ASP A 28 -3.15 18.85 -7.02
CA ASP A 28 -4.25 19.71 -7.45
C ASP A 28 -5.08 19.05 -8.56
N MET A 29 -4.41 18.41 -9.51
CA MET A 29 -5.09 17.69 -10.59
C MET A 29 -5.97 16.57 -10.04
N LEU A 30 -5.46 15.78 -9.11
CA LEU A 30 -6.22 14.71 -8.46
C LEU A 30 -7.45 15.26 -7.73
N ARG A 31 -7.25 16.28 -6.89
CA ARG A 31 -8.29 16.80 -6.01
C ARG A 31 -9.35 17.67 -6.71
N HIS A 32 -8.90 18.57 -7.58
CA HIS A 32 -9.77 19.63 -8.12
C HIS A 32 -10.27 19.34 -9.52
N ASP A 33 -9.47 18.65 -10.34
CA ASP A 33 -9.87 18.37 -11.72
C ASP A 33 -10.53 16.98 -11.83
N LEU A 34 -10.17 16.03 -10.97
CA LEU A 34 -10.62 14.63 -11.05
C LEU A 34 -11.43 14.16 -9.83
N GLY A 35 -11.50 14.94 -8.75
CA GLY A 35 -12.34 14.64 -7.59
C GLY A 35 -11.79 13.59 -6.61
N TYR A 36 -10.52 13.17 -6.74
CA TYR A 36 -9.85 12.30 -5.79
C TYR A 36 -9.39 13.07 -4.55
N THR A 37 -10.34 13.40 -3.68
CA THR A 37 -10.14 14.30 -2.53
C THR A 37 -9.46 13.64 -1.34
N GLY A 38 -9.34 12.31 -1.31
CA GLY A 38 -8.62 11.57 -0.28
C GLY A 38 -7.13 11.89 -0.23
N THR A 39 -6.54 12.35 -1.35
CA THR A 39 -5.18 12.91 -1.35
C THR A 39 -5.18 14.27 -0.66
N THR A 40 -4.85 14.34 0.64
CA THR A 40 -4.83 15.59 1.42
C THR A 40 -3.55 16.38 1.19
N VAL A 41 -3.61 17.73 1.27
CA VAL A 41 -2.47 18.62 1.05
C VAL A 41 -2.27 19.50 2.28
N GLY A 42 -1.13 19.32 3.00
CA GLY A 42 -0.87 20.04 4.24
C GLY A 42 0.23 21.09 4.19
N CYS A 43 1.26 20.94 3.34
CA CYS A 43 2.41 21.84 3.36
C CYS A 43 2.85 22.38 2.00
N GLU A 44 2.56 21.68 0.91
CA GLU A 44 3.01 21.98 -0.47
C GLU A 44 4.54 22.08 -0.66
N HIS A 45 5.30 21.56 0.32
CA HIS A 45 6.77 21.60 0.34
C HIS A 45 7.40 20.20 0.40
N GLY A 46 6.58 19.14 0.26
CA GLY A 46 7.06 17.76 0.32
C GLY A 46 7.40 17.23 1.73
N VAL A 47 7.27 18.03 2.79
CA VAL A 47 7.72 17.70 4.14
C VAL A 47 6.71 16.83 4.89
N CYS A 48 5.41 17.18 4.86
CA CYS A 48 4.42 16.56 5.74
C CYS A 48 3.98 15.16 5.30
N GLY A 49 4.13 14.80 4.05
CA GLY A 49 3.75 13.49 3.51
C GLY A 49 2.26 13.22 3.35
N ALA A 50 1.38 14.14 3.73
CA ALA A 50 -0.06 13.94 3.65
C ALA A 50 -0.56 13.66 2.21
N CYS A 51 0.09 14.27 1.21
CA CYS A 51 -0.23 14.13 -0.20
C CYS A 51 0.44 12.92 -0.90
N THR A 52 0.96 11.96 -0.14
CA THR A 52 1.60 10.78 -0.74
C THR A 52 0.60 9.98 -1.56
N VAL A 53 0.99 9.69 -2.80
CA VAL A 53 0.33 8.75 -3.72
C VAL A 53 1.38 7.79 -4.27
N ARG A 54 0.97 6.73 -4.95
CA ARG A 54 1.91 5.89 -5.71
C ARG A 54 1.84 6.28 -7.18
N LEU A 55 2.98 6.61 -7.76
CA LEU A 55 3.17 6.90 -9.18
C LEU A 55 4.05 5.79 -9.76
N ASP A 56 3.52 5.01 -10.69
CA ASP A 56 4.20 3.85 -11.27
C ASP A 56 4.78 2.90 -10.19
N GLY A 57 4.03 2.73 -9.11
CA GLY A 57 4.41 1.89 -7.97
C GLY A 57 5.22 2.59 -6.88
N ALA A 58 5.95 3.67 -7.17
CA ALA A 58 6.77 4.39 -6.20
C ALA A 58 5.95 5.40 -5.37
N PRO A 59 6.25 5.59 -4.07
CA PRO A 59 5.61 6.62 -3.26
C PRO A 59 6.18 7.99 -3.61
N VAL A 60 5.31 8.93 -3.97
CA VAL A 60 5.70 10.30 -4.31
C VAL A 60 4.87 11.32 -3.53
N ARG A 61 5.44 12.50 -3.29
CA ARG A 61 4.73 13.67 -2.77
C ARG A 61 4.04 14.38 -3.94
N SER A 62 2.77 14.12 -4.16
CA SER A 62 2.04 14.65 -5.32
C SER A 62 2.01 16.18 -5.42
N CYS A 63 2.23 16.90 -4.32
CA CYS A 63 2.39 18.35 -4.31
C CYS A 63 3.71 18.84 -4.94
N LEU A 64 4.70 17.95 -5.16
CA LEU A 64 5.99 18.25 -5.79
C LEU A 64 6.12 17.70 -7.21
N VAL A 65 5.10 17.00 -7.69
CA VAL A 65 5.04 16.46 -9.06
C VAL A 65 4.09 17.33 -9.87
N PHE A 66 4.49 17.76 -11.05
CA PHE A 66 3.58 18.45 -11.97
C PHE A 66 2.62 17.46 -12.62
N GLY A 67 1.36 17.85 -12.80
CA GLY A 67 0.35 17.00 -13.43
C GLY A 67 0.77 16.50 -14.82
N VAL A 68 1.47 17.34 -15.58
CA VAL A 68 2.01 17.01 -16.91
C VAL A 68 3.09 15.91 -16.89
N GLN A 69 3.77 15.70 -15.75
CA GLN A 69 4.76 14.62 -15.60
C GLN A 69 4.10 13.25 -15.40
N ALA A 70 2.81 13.22 -15.08
CA ALA A 70 2.06 11.99 -14.91
C ALA A 70 1.41 11.49 -16.22
N ASP A 71 1.76 12.08 -17.38
CA ASP A 71 1.27 11.59 -18.66
C ASP A 71 1.77 10.17 -18.94
N GLY A 72 0.86 9.26 -19.25
CA GLY A 72 1.12 7.83 -19.46
C GLY A 72 1.28 7.01 -18.18
N ALA A 73 1.27 7.61 -17.01
CA ALA A 73 1.57 6.94 -15.74
C ALA A 73 0.35 6.24 -15.11
N GLU A 74 0.64 5.28 -14.21
CA GLU A 74 -0.33 4.69 -13.30
C GLU A 74 -0.22 5.38 -11.92
N VAL A 75 -1.31 5.99 -11.49
CA VAL A 75 -1.43 6.62 -10.17
C VAL A 75 -2.34 5.76 -9.29
N ARG A 76 -1.91 5.50 -8.06
CA ARG A 76 -2.77 4.92 -7.03
C ARG A 76 -2.93 5.88 -5.88
N THR A 77 -4.17 6.10 -5.48
CA THR A 77 -4.57 6.95 -4.35
C THR A 77 -5.26 6.10 -3.28
N VAL A 78 -5.53 6.70 -2.13
CA VAL A 78 -6.17 6.02 -1.00
C VAL A 78 -7.53 5.45 -1.36
N GLU A 79 -8.25 6.08 -2.28
CA GLU A 79 -9.56 5.62 -2.76
C GLU A 79 -9.50 4.26 -3.46
N GLY A 80 -8.32 3.89 -3.98
CA GLY A 80 -8.11 2.60 -4.63
C GLY A 80 -7.69 1.48 -3.67
N LEU A 81 -7.65 1.70 -2.35
CA LEU A 81 -7.30 0.68 -1.37
C LEU A 81 -8.49 -0.15 -0.92
N ALA A 82 -9.66 0.46 -0.83
CA ALA A 82 -10.91 -0.21 -0.46
C ALA A 82 -11.59 -0.83 -1.69
N ALA A 83 -12.37 -1.90 -1.47
CA ALA A 83 -13.24 -2.50 -2.47
C ALA A 83 -14.70 -2.16 -2.13
N GLY A 84 -15.21 -1.04 -2.65
CA GLY A 84 -16.50 -0.51 -2.22
C GLY A 84 -16.47 -0.08 -0.76
N ASP A 85 -17.36 -0.65 0.07
CA ASP A 85 -17.42 -0.36 1.51
C ASP A 85 -16.47 -1.24 2.34
N ASP A 86 -15.80 -2.23 1.73
CA ASP A 86 -14.90 -3.13 2.41
C ASP A 86 -13.51 -2.51 2.52
N LEU A 87 -13.09 -2.22 3.74
CA LEU A 87 -11.76 -1.70 4.04
C LEU A 87 -10.69 -2.74 3.68
N SER A 88 -9.53 -2.27 3.17
CA SER A 88 -8.37 -3.14 3.04
C SER A 88 -7.87 -3.58 4.43
N ASP A 89 -7.07 -4.65 4.46
CA ASP A 89 -6.46 -5.16 5.70
C ASP A 89 -5.65 -4.08 6.45
N LEU A 90 -4.91 -3.23 5.71
CA LEU A 90 -4.17 -2.12 6.28
C LEU A 90 -5.11 -1.03 6.84
N GLN A 91 -6.18 -0.67 6.12
CA GLN A 91 -7.17 0.29 6.62
C GLN A 91 -7.87 -0.24 7.86
N GLN A 92 -8.22 -1.52 7.89
CA GLN A 92 -8.79 -2.17 9.05
C GLN A 92 -7.82 -2.14 10.24
N ALA A 93 -6.53 -2.46 10.02
CA ALA A 93 -5.52 -2.38 11.07
C ALA A 93 -5.37 -0.96 11.63
N PHE A 94 -5.44 0.08 10.78
CA PHE A 94 -5.44 1.47 11.23
C PHE A 94 -6.61 1.80 12.14
N ARG A 95 -7.79 1.27 11.85
CA ARG A 95 -8.99 1.41 12.69
C ARG A 95 -8.82 0.67 14.02
N ASP A 96 -8.38 -0.59 13.98
CA ASP A 96 -8.29 -1.45 15.16
C ASP A 96 -7.20 -1.00 16.14
N GLN A 97 -6.09 -0.43 15.63
CA GLN A 97 -4.97 0.09 16.43
C GLN A 97 -5.13 1.58 16.80
N HIS A 98 -6.28 2.19 16.55
CA HIS A 98 -6.52 3.62 16.77
C HIS A 98 -5.42 4.51 16.13
N ALA A 99 -4.97 4.14 14.95
CA ALA A 99 -3.88 4.79 14.21
C ALA A 99 -4.28 6.13 13.58
N LEU A 100 -5.48 6.61 13.84
CA LEU A 100 -6.00 7.88 13.33
C LEU A 100 -6.84 8.59 14.39
N GLN A 101 -6.89 9.93 14.32
CA GLN A 101 -7.80 10.78 15.07
C GLN A 101 -8.52 11.73 14.11
N CYS A 102 -7.89 12.85 13.71
CA CYS A 102 -8.51 13.76 12.74
C CYS A 102 -8.58 13.19 11.31
N GLY A 103 -7.80 12.16 10.98
CA GLY A 103 -7.79 11.50 9.68
C GLY A 103 -7.00 12.21 8.58
N PHE A 104 -6.55 13.45 8.78
CA PHE A 104 -5.93 14.26 7.73
C PHE A 104 -4.65 13.66 7.14
N CYS A 105 -3.76 13.12 7.97
CA CYS A 105 -2.52 12.50 7.52
C CYS A 105 -2.68 11.02 7.11
N THR A 106 -3.81 10.41 7.43
CA THR A 106 -4.04 8.96 7.27
C THR A 106 -3.85 8.47 5.82
N PRO A 107 -4.38 9.14 4.79
CA PRO A 107 -4.17 8.73 3.40
C PRO A 107 -2.69 8.62 3.04
N GLY A 108 -1.89 9.60 3.44
CA GLY A 108 -0.45 9.62 3.17
C GLY A 108 0.29 8.45 3.84
N PHE A 109 -0.06 8.09 5.07
CA PHE A 109 0.52 6.93 5.76
C PHE A 109 0.11 5.61 5.11
N LEU A 110 -1.15 5.47 4.72
CA LEU A 110 -1.63 4.27 4.04
C LEU A 110 -0.90 4.05 2.71
N MET A 111 -0.78 5.10 1.88
CA MET A 111 -0.08 5.00 0.60
C MET A 111 1.42 4.73 0.77
N LEU A 112 2.07 5.31 1.79
CA LEU A 112 3.46 5.05 2.12
C LEU A 112 3.68 3.59 2.56
N ALA A 113 2.82 3.07 3.45
CA ALA A 113 2.90 1.69 3.92
C ALA A 113 2.63 0.68 2.80
N GLU A 114 1.66 0.95 1.91
CA GLU A 114 1.40 0.09 0.74
C GLU A 114 2.56 0.07 -0.25
N ALA A 115 3.30 1.18 -0.42
CA ALA A 115 4.52 1.18 -1.22
C ALA A 115 5.62 0.31 -0.58
N TYR A 116 5.85 0.48 0.71
CA TYR A 116 6.79 -0.33 1.48
C TYR A 116 6.47 -1.83 1.41
N PHE A 117 5.19 -2.18 1.54
CA PHE A 117 4.76 -3.58 1.42
C PHE A 117 4.97 -4.14 0.03
N ALA A 118 4.70 -3.36 -1.00
CA ALA A 118 4.91 -3.77 -2.39
C ALA A 118 6.39 -4.04 -2.69
N GLU A 119 7.28 -3.17 -2.22
CA GLU A 119 8.73 -3.34 -2.36
C GLU A 119 9.25 -4.62 -1.67
N ARG A 120 8.62 -5.03 -0.57
CA ARG A 120 8.94 -6.26 0.17
C ARG A 120 8.13 -7.49 -0.27
N GLY A 121 7.28 -7.36 -1.27
CA GLY A 121 6.40 -8.46 -1.73
C GLY A 121 5.32 -8.87 -0.72
N LEU A 122 5.07 -8.04 0.28
CA LEU A 122 4.01 -8.20 1.26
C LEU A 122 2.69 -7.69 0.66
N VAL A 123 2.13 -8.47 -0.26
CA VAL A 123 0.88 -8.13 -0.96
C VAL A 123 -0.35 -8.53 -0.14
N PRO A 124 -1.51 -7.86 -0.34
CA PRO A 124 -2.77 -8.28 0.28
C PRO A 124 -3.12 -9.75 -0.04
N PRO A 125 -3.79 -10.47 0.86
CA PRO A 125 -4.18 -11.87 0.64
C PRO A 125 -5.00 -12.13 -0.63
N ALA A 126 -5.73 -11.13 -1.10
CA ALA A 126 -6.55 -11.19 -2.33
C ALA A 126 -5.75 -10.87 -3.62
N ALA A 127 -4.48 -10.48 -3.52
CA ALA A 127 -3.68 -10.19 -4.69
C ALA A 127 -3.24 -11.48 -5.40
N PRO A 128 -3.13 -11.49 -6.74
CA PRO A 128 -2.60 -12.64 -7.43
C PRO A 128 -1.15 -12.91 -6.97
N PRO A 129 -0.77 -14.19 -6.79
CA PRO A 129 0.57 -14.55 -6.34
C PRO A 129 1.61 -14.09 -7.36
N GLY A 130 2.49 -13.18 -6.93
CA GLY A 130 3.69 -12.78 -7.65
C GLY A 130 4.93 -13.46 -7.05
N ARG A 131 6.04 -13.46 -7.79
CA ARG A 131 7.32 -13.90 -7.20
C ARG A 131 7.73 -12.88 -6.13
N PRO A 132 7.93 -13.29 -4.87
CA PRO A 132 8.39 -12.36 -3.85
C PRO A 132 9.79 -11.84 -4.18
N PRO A 133 10.07 -10.55 -3.93
CA PRO A 133 11.41 -10.00 -4.07
C PRO A 133 12.36 -10.62 -3.03
N PRO A 134 13.69 -10.53 -3.25
CA PRO A 134 14.68 -10.95 -2.26
C PRO A 134 14.43 -10.22 -0.92
N GLY A 135 14.41 -10.97 0.19
CA GLY A 135 14.16 -10.42 1.54
C GLY A 135 12.69 -10.36 1.97
N ALA A 136 11.75 -10.84 1.15
CA ALA A 136 10.32 -10.90 1.51
C ALA A 136 10.03 -11.75 2.75
N ASP A 137 10.94 -12.65 3.10
CA ASP A 137 10.82 -13.56 4.27
C ASP A 137 11.26 -12.90 5.59
N GLU A 138 11.94 -11.76 5.54
CA GLU A 138 12.38 -11.05 6.73
C GLU A 138 11.21 -10.30 7.38
N GLU A 139 11.05 -10.50 8.69
CA GLU A 139 10.05 -9.77 9.46
C GLU A 139 10.47 -8.31 9.59
N PRO A 140 9.61 -7.34 9.19
CA PRO A 140 9.89 -5.94 9.44
C PRO A 140 10.03 -5.68 10.94
N THR A 141 11.12 -5.04 11.31
CA THR A 141 11.36 -4.64 12.71
C THR A 141 10.57 -3.39 13.06
N GLU A 142 10.29 -3.20 14.35
CA GLU A 142 9.65 -1.97 14.81
C GLU A 142 10.49 -0.72 14.47
N ALA A 143 11.82 -0.84 14.52
CA ALA A 143 12.74 0.26 14.20
C ALA A 143 12.59 0.68 12.72
N GLU A 144 12.55 -0.25 11.79
CA GLU A 144 12.32 0.02 10.36
C GLU A 144 10.96 0.71 10.12
N ILE A 145 9.90 0.24 10.80
CA ILE A 145 8.59 0.86 10.64
C ILE A 145 8.55 2.25 11.27
N ARG A 146 9.25 2.48 12.38
CA ARG A 146 9.39 3.83 12.96
C ARG A 146 10.12 4.78 12.01
N GLU A 147 11.17 4.33 11.36
CA GLU A 147 11.89 5.11 10.35
C GLU A 147 11.00 5.41 9.13
N LEU A 148 10.30 4.41 8.61
CA LEU A 148 9.34 4.58 7.52
C LEU A 148 8.31 5.67 7.84
N VAL A 149 7.60 5.54 8.96
CA VAL A 149 6.52 6.47 9.32
C VAL A 149 7.01 7.86 9.72
N ALA A 150 8.29 8.00 10.12
CA ALA A 150 8.90 9.30 10.41
C ALA A 150 8.97 10.22 9.19
N SER A 151 8.84 9.69 7.98
CA SER A 151 8.78 10.48 6.75
C SER A 151 7.46 11.24 6.56
N ASN A 152 6.44 10.96 7.37
CA ASN A 152 5.13 11.61 7.33
C ASN A 152 4.81 12.24 8.69
N LEU A 153 4.13 13.39 8.70
CA LEU A 153 3.79 14.11 9.93
C LEU A 153 2.37 13.79 10.41
N CYS A 154 2.26 13.41 11.67
CA CYS A 154 1.00 13.32 12.39
C CYS A 154 1.07 14.16 13.67
N ARG A 155 0.12 15.09 13.86
CA ARG A 155 0.05 15.93 15.05
C ARG A 155 -0.79 15.32 16.18
N CYS A 156 -1.56 14.28 15.89
CA CYS A 156 -2.62 13.79 16.78
C CYS A 156 -2.24 12.53 17.56
N THR A 157 -1.70 11.50 16.87
CA THR A 157 -1.65 10.12 17.37
C THR A 157 -0.43 9.78 18.21
N GLY A 158 0.64 10.55 18.13
CA GLY A 158 1.94 10.17 18.73
C GLY A 158 2.59 8.95 18.05
N TYR A 159 2.11 8.54 16.88
CA TYR A 159 2.64 7.48 16.01
C TYR A 159 2.49 6.04 16.51
N GLN A 160 2.25 5.79 17.80
CA GLN A 160 2.25 4.42 18.35
C GLN A 160 1.23 3.51 17.64
N GLY A 161 -0.02 3.97 17.49
CA GLY A 161 -1.04 3.23 16.77
C GLY A 161 -0.69 3.01 15.28
N ILE A 162 -0.05 4.01 14.64
CA ILE A 162 0.38 3.90 13.23
C ILE A 162 1.44 2.80 13.09
N VAL A 163 2.47 2.81 13.94
CA VAL A 163 3.52 1.78 13.96
C VAL A 163 2.91 0.40 14.21
N ALA A 164 2.02 0.29 15.21
CA ALA A 164 1.35 -0.97 15.53
C ALA A 164 0.51 -1.51 14.36
N ALA A 165 -0.25 -0.64 13.68
CA ALA A 165 -1.07 -1.02 12.54
C ALA A 165 -0.23 -1.54 11.35
N VAL A 166 0.86 -0.82 11.00
CA VAL A 166 1.74 -1.22 9.91
C VAL A 166 2.44 -2.54 10.23
N LEU A 167 2.96 -2.72 11.46
CA LEU A 167 3.56 -3.98 11.90
C LEU A 167 2.58 -5.15 11.87
N ALA A 168 1.36 -4.95 12.39
CA ALA A 168 0.34 -5.99 12.40
C ALA A 168 -0.01 -6.45 10.98
N THR A 169 -0.18 -5.50 10.05
CA THR A 169 -0.47 -5.81 8.64
C THR A 169 0.70 -6.54 7.98
N ALA A 170 1.94 -6.09 8.21
CA ALA A 170 3.14 -6.73 7.65
C ALA A 170 3.25 -8.21 8.08
N ARG A 171 3.02 -8.48 9.37
CA ARG A 171 3.03 -9.84 9.93
C ARG A 171 1.94 -10.70 9.33
N ALA A 172 0.72 -10.19 9.26
CA ALA A 172 -0.42 -10.93 8.72
C ALA A 172 -0.21 -11.30 7.23
N ARG A 173 0.28 -10.36 6.42
CA ARG A 173 0.56 -10.60 4.98
C ARG A 173 1.70 -11.60 4.79
N ARG A 174 2.78 -11.52 5.58
CA ARG A 174 3.87 -12.48 5.56
C ARG A 174 3.38 -13.88 5.90
N ASP A 175 2.63 -14.03 6.99
CA ASP A 175 2.13 -15.34 7.43
C ASP A 175 1.16 -15.94 6.40
N ALA A 176 0.37 -15.12 5.71
CA ALA A 176 -0.46 -15.56 4.59
C ALA A 176 0.39 -16.06 3.42
N SER A 177 1.46 -15.35 3.04
CA SER A 177 2.38 -15.75 1.97
C SER A 177 3.06 -17.10 2.28
N ARG A 178 3.52 -17.29 3.53
CA ARG A 178 4.15 -18.56 3.96
C ARG A 178 3.20 -19.75 3.91
N ARG A 179 1.93 -19.57 4.24
CA ARG A 179 0.93 -20.65 4.13
C ARG A 179 0.71 -21.07 2.67
N ILE A 180 0.72 -20.15 1.74
CA ILE A 180 0.55 -20.42 0.31
C ILE A 180 1.77 -21.17 -0.24
N THR A 181 2.98 -20.82 0.17
CA THR A 181 4.23 -21.45 -0.28
C THR A 181 4.54 -22.76 0.45
N GLY A 182 4.15 -22.90 1.73
CA GLY A 182 4.41 -24.07 2.55
C GLY A 182 3.50 -25.27 2.25
N THR A 183 2.37 -25.07 1.61
CA THR A 183 1.47 -26.18 1.21
C THR A 183 1.92 -26.94 -0.06
N ALA A 184 2.99 -26.51 -0.71
CA ALA A 184 3.49 -27.13 -1.93
C ALA A 184 4.62 -28.17 -1.71
N GLY A 185 4.98 -28.53 -0.47
CA GLY A 185 6.17 -29.35 -0.27
C GLY A 185 6.32 -30.12 1.04
N ASP A 186 5.28 -30.81 1.52
CA ASP A 186 5.50 -31.91 2.47
C ASP A 186 4.74 -33.18 1.99
N PRO A 187 5.40 -34.07 1.23
CA PRO A 187 4.89 -35.39 1.07
C PRO A 187 5.01 -36.06 2.46
N GLY A 188 3.87 -36.17 3.16
CA GLY A 188 3.79 -36.84 4.46
C GLY A 188 4.63 -38.09 4.52
N PRO A 189 5.10 -38.52 5.72
CA PRO A 189 5.99 -39.67 5.87
C PRO A 189 5.36 -40.92 5.22
N PRO A 190 6.18 -41.76 4.54
CA PRO A 190 5.67 -42.93 3.88
C PRO A 190 4.95 -43.80 4.91
N VAL A 191 3.67 -44.07 4.68
CA VAL A 191 2.93 -45.06 5.47
C VAL A 191 3.61 -46.43 5.28
N THR A 192 4.44 -46.82 6.23
CA THR A 192 4.96 -48.17 6.33
C THR A 192 3.80 -49.06 6.68
N GLY A 193 3.22 -49.73 5.66
CA GLY A 193 2.26 -50.78 5.83
C GLY A 193 2.90 -51.91 6.58
N THR A 194 2.51 -52.16 7.84
CA THR A 194 2.81 -53.37 8.57
C THR A 194 2.06 -54.50 7.86
N ALA A 195 2.83 -55.38 7.20
CA ALA A 195 2.34 -56.65 6.71
C ALA A 195 1.79 -57.45 7.90
N GLY A 196 0.48 -57.58 7.94
CA GLY A 196 -0.20 -58.43 8.92
C GLY A 196 0.18 -59.89 8.72
N ASP A 197 0.76 -60.45 9.74
CA ASP A 197 1.06 -61.86 9.95
C ASP A 197 -0.25 -62.66 9.85
N ARG A 198 -0.39 -63.42 8.77
CA ARG A 198 -1.36 -64.51 8.67
C ARG A 198 -0.62 -65.79 8.94
N ASP A 199 -0.62 -66.24 10.17
CA ASP A 199 -0.59 -67.66 10.45
C ASP A 199 -0.97 -67.92 11.92
N ARG A 200 -2.00 -68.75 12.11
CA ARG A 200 -2.20 -69.82 13.06
C ARG A 200 -3.65 -70.00 13.52
N ARG A 201 -4.15 -71.13 12.94
CA ARG A 201 -5.17 -72.06 13.43
C ARG A 201 -6.63 -71.61 13.46
#